data_03a05164d39842c5a2abaed1bca993cc
#
_entry.id   03a05164d39842c5a2abaed1bca993cc
#
_cell.length_a   1.000
_cell.length_b   1.000
_cell.length_c   1.000
_cell.angle_alpha   90.00
_cell.angle_beta   90.00
_cell.angle_gamma   90.00
#
_symmetry.space_group_name_H-M   'P 1'
#
loop_
_entity.id
_entity.type
_entity.pdbx_description
1 polymer ?
#
loop_
_entity_poly.entity_id
_entity_poly.type
_entity_poly.pdbx_seq_one_letter_code
_entity_poly.pdbx_strand_id
1 'polypeptide(L)'
;MIYRVTARFKADTAAELRRRLDDGSIAAQQPDGREIVASLHRAVLTESGDVRWSETCYCATPLEHERATVLDHHFEDIVTEPIARDERYDGRPFIEYLRTLASDSSGRA
;
A
#
# COMPACT_ATOMS: atom_id res chain seq x y z
N MET A 1 7.90 -1.31 -15.98
CA MET A 1 7.22 -2.58 -15.68
C MET A 1 6.02 -2.36 -14.81
N ILE A 2 4.94 -3.08 -15.09
CA ILE A 2 3.75 -3.07 -14.26
C ILE A 2 3.75 -4.37 -13.45
N TYR A 3 3.46 -4.26 -12.17
CA TYR A 3 3.44 -5.41 -11.26
C TYR A 3 2.09 -5.56 -10.57
N ARG A 4 1.67 -6.81 -10.37
CA ARG A 4 0.66 -7.14 -9.38
C ARG A 4 1.37 -7.31 -8.05
N VAL A 5 0.95 -6.57 -7.05
CA VAL A 5 1.54 -6.64 -5.72
C VAL A 5 0.52 -7.23 -4.75
N THR A 6 0.94 -8.24 -4.01
CA THR A 6 0.12 -8.84 -2.95
C THR A 6 0.95 -8.83 -1.67
N ALA A 7 0.37 -8.37 -0.58
CA ALA A 7 1.08 -8.23 0.69
C ALA A 7 0.12 -8.32 1.86
N ARG A 8 0.67 -8.53 3.06
CA ARG A 8 -0.10 -8.50 4.30
C ARG A 8 0.15 -7.18 5.01
N PHE A 9 -0.92 -6.50 5.38
CA PHE A 9 -0.82 -5.23 6.09
C PHE A 9 -0.49 -5.46 7.57
N LYS A 10 0.46 -4.67 8.08
CA LYS A 10 0.80 -4.68 9.52
C LYS A 10 -0.18 -3.76 10.25
N ALA A 11 -1.24 -4.33 10.77
CA ALA A 11 -2.37 -3.59 11.34
C ALA A 11 -1.97 -2.66 12.49
N ASP A 12 -0.91 -3.00 13.23
CA ASP A 12 -0.40 -2.19 14.32
C ASP A 12 0.22 -0.86 13.84
N THR A 13 0.48 -0.72 12.53
CA THR A 13 0.99 0.53 11.95
C THR A 13 -0.11 1.39 11.31
N ALA A 14 -1.38 1.03 11.49
CA ALA A 14 -2.49 1.68 10.78
C ALA A 14 -2.58 3.18 11.05
N ALA A 15 -2.48 3.59 12.31
CA ALA A 15 -2.57 5.01 12.67
C ALA A 15 -1.42 5.82 12.04
N GLU A 16 -0.22 5.25 12.04
CA GLU A 16 0.95 5.89 11.44
C GLU A 16 0.80 6.02 9.92
N LEU A 17 0.39 4.95 9.25
CA LEU A 17 0.21 5.00 7.80
C LEU A 17 -0.87 6.02 7.41
N ARG A 18 -1.99 6.02 8.11
CA ARG A 18 -3.04 7.01 7.86
C ARG A 18 -2.53 8.43 8.02
N ARG A 19 -1.79 8.69 9.10
CA ARG A 19 -1.20 10.02 9.33
C ARG A 19 -0.27 10.42 8.18
N ARG A 20 0.59 9.50 7.74
CA ARG A 20 1.55 9.77 6.66
C ARG A 20 0.86 10.02 5.32
N LEU A 21 -0.28 9.38 5.08
CA LEU A 21 -1.08 9.63 3.87
C LEU A 21 -1.80 10.98 3.98
N ASP A 22 -2.38 11.28 5.13
CA ASP A 22 -3.17 12.50 5.32
C ASP A 22 -2.31 13.76 5.37
N ASP A 23 -1.09 13.69 5.92
CA ASP A 23 -0.20 14.86 6.03
C ASP A 23 0.65 15.10 4.78
N GLY A 24 0.54 14.23 3.77
CA GLY A 24 1.27 14.38 2.51
C GLY A 24 2.73 13.97 2.56
N SER A 25 3.22 13.40 3.67
CA SER A 25 4.64 13.06 3.79
C SER A 25 5.07 11.95 2.82
N ILE A 26 4.18 10.98 2.54
CA ILE A 26 4.49 9.95 1.54
C ILE A 26 4.47 10.56 0.13
N ALA A 27 3.44 11.34 -0.19
CA ALA A 27 3.32 11.95 -1.52
C ALA A 27 4.50 12.85 -1.87
N ALA A 28 5.12 13.46 -0.86
CA ALA A 28 6.27 14.34 -1.04
C ALA A 28 7.58 13.60 -1.30
N GLN A 29 7.65 12.30 -1.06
CA GLN A 29 8.86 11.52 -1.30
C GLN A 29 9.17 11.42 -2.80
N GLN A 30 10.45 11.54 -3.14
CA GLN A 30 10.90 11.41 -4.52
C GLN A 30 11.71 10.11 -4.63
N PRO A 31 11.63 9.41 -5.79
CA PRO A 31 10.88 9.79 -7.01
C PRO A 31 9.44 9.29 -7.05
N ASP A 32 9.03 8.37 -6.16
CA ASP A 32 7.83 7.55 -6.34
C ASP A 32 6.71 7.75 -5.30
N GLY A 33 6.79 8.78 -4.48
CA GLY A 33 5.79 9.03 -3.44
C GLY A 33 4.36 9.11 -3.96
N ARG A 34 4.16 9.80 -5.09
CA ARG A 34 2.83 9.91 -5.70
C ARG A 34 2.30 8.58 -6.21
N GLU A 35 3.17 7.73 -6.75
CA GLU A 35 2.75 6.41 -7.21
C GLU A 35 2.38 5.51 -6.01
N ILE A 36 3.13 5.60 -4.91
CA ILE A 36 2.78 4.87 -3.69
C ILE A 36 1.38 5.25 -3.22
N VAL A 37 1.09 6.54 -3.12
CA VAL A 37 -0.22 7.03 -2.68
C VAL A 37 -1.32 6.56 -3.64
N ALA A 38 -1.12 6.71 -4.95
CA ALA A 38 -2.09 6.29 -5.95
C ALA A 38 -2.35 4.78 -5.87
N SER A 39 -1.29 3.99 -5.70
CA SER A 39 -1.38 2.53 -5.57
C SER A 39 -2.19 2.12 -4.36
N LEU A 40 -1.95 2.74 -3.20
CA LEU A 40 -2.70 2.43 -1.98
C LEU A 40 -4.17 2.82 -2.11
N HIS A 41 -4.49 3.89 -2.84
CA HIS A 41 -5.88 4.26 -3.12
C HIS A 41 -6.58 3.29 -4.06
N ARG A 42 -5.84 2.58 -4.92
CA ARG A 42 -6.39 1.53 -5.79
C ARG A 42 -6.46 0.17 -5.11
N ALA A 43 -5.70 -0.02 -4.03
CA ALA A 43 -5.55 -1.30 -3.36
C ALA A 43 -6.85 -1.79 -2.74
N VAL A 44 -7.00 -3.10 -2.69
CA VAL A 44 -8.16 -3.76 -2.08
C VAL A 44 -7.71 -4.78 -1.04
N LEU A 45 -8.54 -4.99 -0.03
CA LEU A 45 -8.42 -6.10 0.90
C LEU A 45 -9.20 -7.27 0.32
N THR A 46 -8.53 -8.37 0.04
CA THR A 46 -9.14 -9.56 -0.55
C THR A 46 -9.81 -10.42 0.53
N GLU A 47 -10.60 -11.40 0.09
CA GLU A 47 -11.26 -12.34 1.01
C GLU A 47 -10.26 -13.12 1.87
N SER A 48 -9.07 -13.37 1.34
CA SER A 48 -8.01 -14.08 2.10
C SER A 48 -7.32 -13.21 3.14
N GLY A 49 -7.63 -11.91 3.18
CA GLY A 49 -7.01 -10.98 4.13
C GLY A 49 -5.75 -10.31 3.60
N ASP A 50 -5.36 -10.59 2.38
CA ASP A 50 -4.23 -9.91 1.73
C ASP A 50 -4.67 -8.58 1.14
N VAL A 51 -3.71 -7.67 1.00
CA VAL A 51 -3.91 -6.41 0.27
C VAL A 51 -3.29 -6.58 -1.12
N ARG A 52 -4.00 -6.16 -2.14
CA ARG A 52 -3.57 -6.33 -3.52
C ARG A 52 -3.78 -5.07 -4.35
N TRP A 53 -2.79 -4.75 -5.17
CA TRP A 53 -2.86 -3.63 -6.11
C TRP A 53 -1.98 -3.87 -7.33
N SER A 54 -2.13 -3.05 -8.36
CA SER A 54 -1.17 -3.00 -9.46
C SER A 54 -0.45 -1.65 -9.43
N GLU A 55 0.83 -1.66 -9.79
CA GLU A 55 1.59 -0.43 -9.87
C GLU A 55 2.72 -0.50 -10.90
N THR A 56 3.11 0.66 -11.40
CA THR A 56 4.24 0.81 -12.32
C THR A 56 5.50 1.12 -11.53
N CYS A 57 6.57 0.38 -11.79
CA CYS A 57 7.88 0.61 -11.18
C CYS A 57 8.97 0.48 -12.24
N TYR A 58 9.96 1.35 -12.17
CA TYR A 58 11.11 1.37 -13.07
C TYR A 58 12.40 0.97 -12.36
N CYS A 59 12.34 0.50 -11.14
CA CYS A 59 13.50 0.04 -10.37
C CYS A 59 14.07 -1.24 -10.97
N ALA A 60 15.37 -1.45 -10.84
CA ALA A 60 16.02 -2.68 -11.26
C ALA A 60 15.50 -3.90 -10.49
N THR A 61 15.28 -3.73 -9.18
CA THR A 61 14.60 -4.71 -8.34
C THR A 61 13.16 -4.20 -8.12
N PRO A 62 12.11 -5.04 -8.30
CA PRO A 62 10.74 -4.57 -8.18
C PRO A 62 10.47 -3.87 -6.84
N LEU A 63 9.96 -2.64 -6.91
CA LEU A 63 9.58 -1.81 -5.77
C LEU A 63 10.69 -1.51 -4.78
N GLU A 64 11.95 -1.64 -5.18
CA GLU A 64 13.10 -1.51 -4.27
C GLU A 64 13.04 -0.24 -3.43
N HIS A 65 12.89 0.93 -4.08
CA HIS A 65 12.85 2.21 -3.37
C HIS A 65 11.58 2.34 -2.52
N GLU A 66 10.44 1.95 -3.07
CA GLU A 66 9.15 2.02 -2.37
C GLU A 66 9.13 1.13 -1.14
N ARG A 67 9.72 -0.06 -1.22
CA ARG A 67 9.83 -0.97 -0.09
C ARG A 67 10.68 -0.35 1.00
N ALA A 68 11.84 0.19 0.64
CA ALA A 68 12.77 0.77 1.62
C ALA A 68 12.18 1.98 2.35
N THR A 69 11.36 2.78 1.67
CA THR A 69 10.85 4.04 2.24
C THR A 69 9.49 3.90 2.91
N VAL A 70 8.63 2.99 2.46
CA VAL A 70 7.26 2.89 2.94
C VAL A 70 6.80 1.45 3.14
N LEU A 71 6.90 0.62 2.10
CA LEU A 71 6.16 -0.64 2.08
C LEU A 71 6.62 -1.64 3.12
N ASP A 72 7.93 -1.81 3.32
CA ASP A 72 8.43 -2.77 4.31
C ASP A 72 8.09 -2.38 5.75
N HIS A 73 7.84 -1.09 6.00
CA HIS A 73 7.42 -0.63 7.32
C HIS A 73 5.96 -0.97 7.62
N HIS A 74 5.11 -0.98 6.60
CA HIS A 74 3.66 -1.15 6.76
C HIS A 74 3.12 -2.49 6.26
N PHE A 75 3.90 -3.22 5.48
CA PHE A 75 3.49 -4.49 4.89
C PHE A 75 4.56 -5.55 5.07
N GLU A 76 4.13 -6.81 5.08
CA GLU A 76 5.01 -7.97 5.10
C GLU A 76 4.56 -8.97 4.02
N ASP A 77 5.39 -9.98 3.76
CA ASP A 77 5.10 -11.01 2.75
C ASP A 77 4.76 -10.41 1.39
N ILE A 78 5.53 -9.41 0.97
CA ILE A 78 5.29 -8.68 -0.28
C ILE A 78 5.71 -9.56 -1.46
N VAL A 79 4.75 -9.85 -2.33
CA VAL A 79 4.97 -10.63 -3.56
C VAL A 79 4.67 -9.75 -4.75
N THR A 80 5.58 -9.71 -5.72
CA THR A 80 5.42 -8.95 -6.96
C THR A 80 5.43 -9.89 -8.15
N GLU A 81 4.48 -9.67 -9.08
CA GLU A 81 4.38 -10.45 -10.32
C GLU A 81 4.27 -9.48 -11.50
N PRO A 82 5.14 -9.61 -12.54
CA PRO A 82 5.02 -8.78 -13.74
C PRO A 82 3.69 -9.06 -14.44
N ILE A 83 3.01 -8.01 -14.87
CA ILE A 83 1.77 -8.12 -15.63
C ILE A 83 1.84 -7.22 -16.86
N ALA A 84 1.00 -7.52 -17.85
CA ALA A 84 1.03 -6.83 -19.15
C ALA A 84 0.42 -5.42 -19.09
N ARG A 85 -0.54 -5.21 -18.20
CA ARG A 85 -1.28 -3.96 -18.07
C ARG A 85 -1.84 -3.83 -16.65
N ASP A 86 -2.27 -2.63 -16.28
CA ASP A 86 -2.93 -2.40 -15.00
C ASP A 86 -4.14 -3.30 -14.85
N GLU A 87 -4.31 -3.84 -13.64
CA GLU A 87 -5.44 -4.68 -13.29
C GLU A 87 -6.19 -4.06 -12.11
N ARG A 88 -7.49 -4.35 -12.04
CA ARG A 88 -8.30 -4.01 -10.88
C ARG A 88 -8.75 -5.29 -10.22
N TYR A 89 -8.84 -5.27 -8.90
CA TYR A 89 -9.12 -6.47 -8.11
C TYR A 89 -10.39 -6.29 -7.30
N ASP A 90 -11.07 -7.40 -7.03
CA ASP A 90 -12.26 -7.41 -6.20
C ASP A 90 -11.87 -7.42 -4.74
N GLY A 91 -12.58 -6.64 -3.94
CA GLY A 91 -12.35 -6.59 -2.51
C GLY A 91 -12.78 -5.26 -1.92
N ARG A 92 -12.63 -5.15 -0.60
CA ARG A 92 -12.92 -3.91 0.11
C ARG A 92 -11.80 -2.90 -0.16
N PRO A 93 -12.11 -1.63 -0.45
CA PRO A 93 -11.05 -0.63 -0.62
C PRO A 93 -10.11 -0.60 0.60
N PHE A 94 -8.80 -0.70 0.35
CA PHE A 94 -7.82 -0.72 1.43
C PHE A 94 -7.89 0.54 2.29
N ILE A 95 -8.08 1.71 1.69
CA ILE A 95 -8.15 2.98 2.43
C ILE A 95 -9.31 2.98 3.42
N GLU A 96 -10.45 2.41 3.05
CA GLU A 96 -11.60 2.26 3.94
C GLU A 96 -11.25 1.38 5.14
N TYR A 97 -10.63 0.23 4.87
CA TYR A 97 -10.15 -0.68 5.91
C TYR A 97 -9.15 0.00 6.83
N LEU A 98 -8.18 0.72 6.24
CA LEU A 98 -7.17 1.46 7.00
C LEU A 98 -7.80 2.48 7.94
N ARG A 99 -8.79 3.23 7.47
CA ARG A 99 -9.48 4.22 8.30
C ARG A 99 -10.20 3.57 9.47
N THR A 100 -10.80 2.42 9.25
CA THR A 100 -11.46 1.66 10.32
C THR A 100 -10.45 1.25 11.38
N LEU A 101 -9.32 0.68 10.99
CA LEU A 101 -8.27 0.27 11.93
C LEU A 101 -7.68 1.46 12.69
N ALA A 102 -7.40 2.56 11.99
CA ALA A 102 -6.82 3.75 12.61
C ALA A 102 -7.80 4.40 13.60
N SER A 103 -9.10 4.42 13.29
CA SER A 103 -10.12 4.95 14.19
C SER A 103 -10.24 4.11 15.45
N ASP A 104 -10.22 2.78 15.33
CA ASP A 104 -10.25 1.87 16.47
C ASP A 104 -9.06 2.10 17.38
N SER A 105 -7.86 2.25 16.82
CA SER A 105 -6.64 2.55 17.58
C SER A 105 -6.75 3.89 18.31
N SER A 106 -7.28 4.92 17.64
CA SER A 106 -7.45 6.25 18.20
C SER A 106 -8.52 6.30 19.29
N GLY A 107 -9.56 5.48 19.19
CA GLY A 107 -10.66 5.43 20.14
C GLY A 107 -10.33 4.77 21.47
N ARG A 108 -9.14 4.25 21.62
CA ARG A 108 -8.66 3.58 22.84
C ARG A 108 -7.75 4.49 23.68
N ALA A 109 -8.14 5.69 23.80
CA ALA A 109 -7.40 6.62 24.61
C ALA A 109 -7.38 6.21 26.10
#